data_0264f207a214314d1a1ef9155af71a21
#
_entry.id   0264f207a214314d1a1ef9155af71a21
#
_cell.length_a   1.000
_cell.length_b   1.000
_cell.length_c   1.000
_cell.angle_alpha   90.00
_cell.angle_beta   90.00
_cell.angle_gamma   90.00
#
_symmetry.space_group_name_H-M   'P 1'
#
loop_
_entity.id
_entity.type
_entity.pdbx_description
1 polymer ?
#
loop_
_entity_poly.entity_id
_entity_poly.type
_entity_poly.pdbx_seq_one_letter_code
_entity_poly.pdbx_strand_id
1 'polypeptide(L)'
;MSNTDNSRHELSRRDFLKTMGVAGMPTAGLAACGSGDKGASADGSDIPTDKMTMRVNKKTGDKVSLLGYGMMRLPSQTGRSVREGDEVIDQKMVNALVDYAIAHGVNYFDTSPAYCRGNSEHATGLALSRYPRDKYFVATKLSNFAPETWTREASIAMYKNSLKELRVDYIDYMLLHGVGMGKGMEEYEDRYVKNGVLDFLLAEREAGRIRNLGFSYHGDIKVFDYLLSQHAKYKWDFVQIQLNYLDWKYADKIKEFNTNAEYLYTELSKRGIQAVIMEPLLGGRLSNVPPTIVARLKQREPEMSVASWAFRFAGSMPDVLTVLSGMTFMEHLQDNLRSYTPLKPLTKSDFAFLQDVAAQMMTYDTVPCNDCKYCMPCPYGLDIPAILQHYNKCVSEGNVKENSQDKNYSQARRAFLVGYDRSVPKLRQASHCIGCGQCSPHCPQGIDIPKELHRIDEYAEHLKQNTL
;
A
#
# COMPACT_ATOMS: atom_id res chain seq x y z
N MET A 1 -36.67 -34.09 -39.07
CA MET A 1 -35.83 -33.54 -40.12
C MET A 1 -35.14 -32.32 -39.59
N SER A 2 -33.90 -32.47 -39.50
CA SER A 2 -32.68 -31.72 -39.37
C SER A 2 -32.61 -30.63 -38.29
N ASN A 3 -32.01 -31.02 -37.19
CA ASN A 3 -31.28 -30.17 -36.24
C ASN A 3 -30.08 -29.52 -36.97
N THR A 4 -29.89 -28.21 -36.81
CA THR A 4 -28.62 -27.56 -37.05
C THR A 4 -28.10 -26.99 -35.72
N ASP A 5 -27.10 -27.68 -35.22
CA ASP A 5 -26.29 -27.37 -34.08
C ASP A 5 -25.41 -26.14 -34.43
N ASN A 6 -25.49 -25.07 -33.64
CA ASN A 6 -24.73 -23.83 -33.84
C ASN A 6 -23.82 -23.60 -32.61
N SER A 7 -22.80 -24.47 -32.48
CA SER A 7 -21.74 -24.29 -31.45
C SER A 7 -20.81 -23.14 -31.84
N ARG A 8 -20.97 -22.00 -31.20
CA ARG A 8 -20.00 -20.90 -31.24
C ARG A 8 -18.78 -21.28 -30.40
N HIS A 9 -17.69 -21.59 -31.04
CA HIS A 9 -16.37 -21.66 -30.38
C HIS A 9 -15.94 -20.28 -29.94
N GLU A 10 -15.98 -20.03 -28.64
CA GLU A 10 -15.26 -18.88 -28.02
C GLU A 10 -13.76 -19.17 -28.02
N LEU A 11 -13.01 -18.44 -28.81
CA LEU A 11 -11.56 -18.46 -28.81
C LEU A 11 -11.02 -17.87 -27.50
N SER A 12 -10.24 -18.64 -26.77
CA SER A 12 -9.59 -18.17 -25.54
C SER A 12 -8.56 -17.05 -25.87
N ARG A 13 -8.34 -16.14 -24.92
CA ARG A 13 -7.31 -15.06 -25.06
C ARG A 13 -5.93 -15.59 -25.41
N ARG A 14 -5.64 -16.84 -25.08
CA ARG A 14 -4.37 -17.52 -25.37
C ARG A 14 -4.25 -17.93 -26.83
N ASP A 15 -5.36 -18.25 -27.48
CA ASP A 15 -5.39 -18.66 -28.91
C ASP A 15 -5.35 -17.42 -29.82
N PHE A 16 -5.93 -16.29 -29.38
CA PHE A 16 -5.83 -15.02 -30.08
C PHE A 16 -4.39 -14.51 -30.18
N LEU A 17 -3.59 -14.65 -29.13
CA LEU A 17 -2.19 -14.21 -29.11
C LEU A 17 -1.28 -15.11 -29.98
N LYS A 18 -1.63 -16.38 -30.18
CA LYS A 18 -0.89 -17.29 -31.08
C LYS A 18 -1.14 -17.00 -32.56
N THR A 19 -2.28 -16.46 -32.91
CA THR A 19 -2.68 -16.22 -34.32
C THR A 19 -2.08 -14.93 -34.89
N MET A 20 -1.61 -13.99 -34.04
CA MET A 20 -0.99 -12.73 -34.45
C MET A 20 0.54 -12.80 -34.64
N GLY A 21 1.15 -13.97 -34.42
CA GLY A 21 2.62 -14.15 -34.39
C GLY A 21 3.27 -14.74 -35.66
N VAL A 22 2.53 -14.92 -36.76
CA VAL A 22 3.12 -15.50 -38.01
C VAL A 22 2.79 -14.67 -39.24
N ALA A 23 3.58 -13.65 -39.50
CA ALA A 23 3.77 -13.09 -40.83
C ALA A 23 5.27 -12.74 -40.97
N GLY A 24 5.98 -13.58 -41.69
CA GLY A 24 7.42 -13.48 -41.85
C GLY A 24 7.87 -12.39 -42.82
N MET A 25 9.11 -11.93 -42.62
CA MET A 25 9.96 -11.31 -43.64
C MET A 25 11.42 -11.74 -43.47
N PRO A 26 12.24 -11.73 -44.50
CA PRO A 26 13.42 -12.59 -44.63
C PRO A 26 14.67 -12.02 -44.00
N THR A 27 15.55 -12.92 -43.60
CA THR A 27 16.88 -12.74 -43.03
C THR A 27 17.88 -12.05 -43.98
N ALA A 28 18.53 -10.99 -43.44
CA ALA A 28 19.87 -10.59 -43.88
C ALA A 28 20.74 -10.56 -42.62
N GLY A 29 21.77 -11.40 -42.58
CA GLY A 29 22.66 -11.55 -41.46
C GLY A 29 23.63 -10.37 -41.29
N LEU A 30 23.80 -9.98 -40.04
CA LEU A 30 24.96 -9.25 -39.53
C LEU A 30 25.32 -9.81 -38.18
N ALA A 31 26.49 -10.42 -38.11
CA ALA A 31 27.09 -10.85 -36.85
C ALA A 31 27.45 -9.62 -36.01
N ALA A 32 26.85 -9.49 -34.83
CA ALA A 32 27.30 -8.55 -33.80
C ALA A 32 27.46 -9.29 -32.49
N CYS A 33 28.57 -9.06 -31.84
CA CYS A 33 29.00 -9.61 -30.56
C CYS A 33 27.96 -9.47 -29.48
N GLY A 34 27.62 -10.59 -28.82
CA GLY A 34 26.67 -10.62 -27.72
C GLY A 34 27.22 -10.00 -26.45
N SER A 35 26.60 -8.93 -25.99
CA SER A 35 26.46 -8.62 -24.58
C SER A 35 25.00 -9.00 -24.21
N GLY A 36 24.89 -10.09 -23.45
CA GLY A 36 23.57 -10.62 -23.08
C GLY A 36 22.80 -9.67 -22.17
N ASP A 37 21.83 -9.02 -22.76
CA ASP A 37 20.82 -8.22 -22.06
C ASP A 37 19.87 -9.20 -21.36
N LYS A 38 20.06 -9.38 -20.03
CA LYS A 38 19.14 -10.16 -19.19
C LYS A 38 17.98 -9.28 -18.78
N GLY A 39 17.03 -9.05 -19.67
CA GLY A 39 15.74 -8.48 -19.33
C GLY A 39 15.01 -9.33 -18.28
N ALA A 40 14.21 -8.68 -17.41
CA ALA A 40 13.42 -9.38 -16.40
C ALA A 40 12.51 -10.44 -17.05
N SER A 41 12.57 -11.68 -16.56
CA SER A 41 11.73 -12.76 -17.09
C SER A 41 10.29 -12.59 -16.61
N ALA A 42 9.31 -12.88 -17.48
CA ALA A 42 7.89 -12.76 -17.14
C ALA A 42 7.43 -13.82 -16.11
N ASP A 43 8.15 -14.92 -15.98
CA ASP A 43 7.88 -15.99 -15.02
C ASP A 43 8.65 -15.83 -13.69
N GLY A 44 9.49 -14.79 -13.57
CA GLY A 44 10.29 -14.52 -12.36
C GLY A 44 11.46 -15.48 -12.15
N SER A 45 11.84 -16.28 -13.17
CA SER A 45 12.97 -17.22 -13.09
C SER A 45 14.34 -16.52 -12.91
N ASP A 46 14.40 -15.21 -13.14
CA ASP A 46 15.55 -14.36 -12.90
C ASP A 46 15.74 -13.94 -11.43
N ILE A 47 14.74 -14.19 -10.55
CA ILE A 47 14.76 -13.75 -9.16
C ILE A 47 15.44 -14.81 -8.29
N PRO A 48 16.56 -14.49 -7.61
CA PRO A 48 17.25 -15.44 -6.73
C PRO A 48 16.41 -15.76 -5.49
N THR A 49 16.38 -17.04 -5.10
CA THR A 49 15.68 -17.51 -3.90
C THR A 49 16.51 -17.36 -2.61
N ASP A 50 17.83 -17.16 -2.74
CA ASP A 50 18.79 -17.14 -1.63
C ASP A 50 19.42 -15.76 -1.38
N LYS A 51 18.93 -14.69 -2.03
CA LYS A 51 19.53 -13.35 -2.01
C LYS A 51 18.67 -12.27 -1.33
N MET A 52 17.58 -12.66 -0.66
CA MET A 52 16.79 -11.69 0.10
C MET A 52 17.67 -10.93 1.09
N THR A 53 17.61 -9.61 1.02
CA THR A 53 18.29 -8.77 2.01
C THR A 53 17.59 -8.89 3.36
N MET A 54 18.35 -9.29 4.37
CA MET A 54 17.85 -9.46 5.75
C MET A 54 18.28 -8.29 6.62
N ARG A 55 17.44 -7.94 7.60
CA ARG A 55 17.74 -7.03 8.69
C ARG A 55 17.69 -7.78 10.03
N VAL A 56 18.51 -7.36 10.98
CA VAL A 56 18.51 -7.97 12.31
C VAL A 56 17.63 -7.13 13.24
N ASN A 57 16.65 -7.77 13.87
CA ASN A 57 15.92 -7.15 14.98
C ASN A 57 16.90 -6.96 16.15
N LYS A 58 17.13 -5.70 16.54
CA LYS A 58 18.14 -5.35 17.56
C LYS A 58 17.84 -5.93 18.95
N LYS A 59 16.56 -6.21 19.24
CA LYS A 59 16.15 -6.77 20.54
C LYS A 59 16.28 -8.29 20.57
N THR A 60 15.81 -8.98 19.53
CA THR A 60 15.68 -10.45 19.54
C THR A 60 16.81 -11.16 18.79
N GLY A 61 17.57 -10.46 17.94
CA GLY A 61 18.56 -11.05 17.04
C GLY A 61 17.97 -11.75 15.83
N ASP A 62 16.64 -11.75 15.68
CA ASP A 62 15.95 -12.40 14.56
C ASP A 62 16.31 -11.73 13.22
N LYS A 63 16.52 -12.55 12.20
CA LYS A 63 16.73 -12.10 10.83
C LYS A 63 15.38 -11.92 10.14
N VAL A 64 15.02 -10.68 9.86
CA VAL A 64 13.76 -10.27 9.22
C VAL A 64 14.04 -9.88 7.77
N SER A 65 13.21 -10.35 6.83
CA SER A 65 13.32 -9.96 5.42
C SER A 65 13.04 -8.47 5.26
N LEU A 66 13.85 -7.79 4.45
CA LEU A 66 13.66 -6.37 4.19
C LEU A 66 12.35 -6.10 3.43
N LEU A 67 11.89 -7.03 2.59
CA LEU A 67 10.53 -7.04 2.06
C LEU A 67 9.59 -7.73 3.06
N GLY A 68 8.62 -6.97 3.59
CA GLY A 68 7.50 -7.49 4.36
C GLY A 68 6.23 -7.60 3.51
N TYR A 69 5.47 -8.67 3.70
CA TYR A 69 4.20 -8.87 2.99
C TYR A 69 3.05 -8.19 3.76
N GLY A 70 2.51 -7.10 3.19
CA GLY A 70 1.30 -6.44 3.71
C GLY A 70 0.03 -7.15 3.23
N MET A 71 -0.74 -7.71 4.17
CA MET A 71 -1.94 -8.51 3.88
C MET A 71 -3.23 -7.65 3.78
N MET A 72 -3.10 -6.34 3.62
CA MET A 72 -4.24 -5.42 3.48
C MET A 72 -4.90 -5.49 2.10
N ARG A 73 -4.17 -5.89 1.06
CA ARG A 73 -4.60 -5.85 -0.33
C ARG A 73 -4.64 -7.25 -0.95
N LEU A 74 -5.27 -8.20 -0.26
CA LEU A 74 -5.39 -9.57 -0.72
C LEU A 74 -6.22 -9.66 -2.02
N PRO A 75 -5.91 -10.61 -2.92
CA PRO A 75 -6.67 -10.82 -4.13
C PRO A 75 -8.08 -11.33 -3.85
N SER A 76 -9.05 -10.86 -4.63
CA SER A 76 -10.41 -11.38 -4.63
C SER A 76 -10.64 -12.34 -5.80
N GLN A 77 -11.70 -13.12 -5.73
CA GLN A 77 -12.13 -14.01 -6.82
C GLN A 77 -12.50 -13.26 -8.11
N THR A 78 -12.72 -11.94 -8.04
CA THR A 78 -12.97 -11.08 -9.21
C THR A 78 -11.68 -10.62 -9.90
N GLY A 79 -10.50 -11.07 -9.45
CA GLY A 79 -9.20 -10.69 -10.03
C GLY A 79 -8.75 -9.26 -9.68
N ARG A 80 -9.22 -8.73 -8.55
CA ARG A 80 -8.84 -7.42 -7.98
C ARG A 80 -8.44 -7.59 -6.52
N SER A 81 -7.90 -6.56 -5.88
CA SER A 81 -7.77 -6.56 -4.42
C SER A 81 -9.16 -6.54 -3.77
N VAL A 82 -9.32 -7.22 -2.64
CA VAL A 82 -10.57 -7.19 -1.87
C VAL A 82 -10.96 -5.75 -1.58
N ARG A 83 -12.16 -5.40 -2.05
CA ARG A 83 -12.77 -4.09 -1.89
C ARG A 83 -14.03 -4.21 -1.04
N GLU A 84 -14.86 -3.22 -1.08
CA GLU A 84 -16.22 -3.29 -0.53
C GLU A 84 -17.15 -4.14 -1.40
N GLY A 85 -18.23 -4.58 -0.78
CA GLY A 85 -19.22 -5.43 -1.39
C GLY A 85 -19.02 -6.89 -1.04
N ASP A 86 -19.52 -7.79 -1.86
CA ASP A 86 -19.50 -9.25 -1.65
C ASP A 86 -18.23 -9.91 -2.18
N GLU A 87 -17.13 -9.15 -2.29
CA GLU A 87 -15.87 -9.69 -2.81
C GLU A 87 -15.24 -10.65 -1.81
N VAL A 88 -15.17 -11.92 -2.20
CA VAL A 88 -14.55 -12.99 -1.43
C VAL A 88 -13.06 -13.05 -1.73
N ILE A 89 -12.23 -13.23 -0.69
CA ILE A 89 -10.79 -13.47 -0.85
C ILE A 89 -10.57 -14.72 -1.68
N ASP A 90 -9.72 -14.65 -2.70
CA ASP A 90 -9.19 -15.82 -3.40
C ASP A 90 -8.10 -16.49 -2.58
N GLN A 91 -8.47 -17.37 -1.67
CA GLN A 91 -7.53 -18.06 -0.79
C GLN A 91 -6.48 -18.88 -1.57
N LYS A 92 -6.85 -19.41 -2.73
CA LYS A 92 -5.91 -20.16 -3.58
C LYS A 92 -4.80 -19.25 -4.10
N MET A 93 -5.17 -18.06 -4.56
CA MET A 93 -4.20 -17.06 -5.00
C MET A 93 -3.36 -16.53 -3.82
N VAL A 94 -3.98 -16.27 -2.66
CA VAL A 94 -3.24 -15.88 -1.43
C VAL A 94 -2.19 -16.94 -1.08
N ASN A 95 -2.57 -18.22 -1.10
CA ASN A 95 -1.63 -19.31 -0.82
C ASN A 95 -0.47 -19.33 -1.82
N ALA A 96 -0.74 -19.18 -3.12
CA ALA A 96 0.30 -19.17 -4.15
C ALA A 96 1.25 -17.98 -4.00
N LEU A 97 0.74 -16.81 -3.65
CA LEU A 97 1.55 -15.61 -3.40
C LEU A 97 2.44 -15.78 -2.15
N VAL A 98 1.88 -16.33 -1.06
CA VAL A 98 2.63 -16.61 0.17
C VAL A 98 3.70 -17.66 -0.07
N ASP A 99 3.38 -18.73 -0.83
CA ASP A 99 4.34 -19.79 -1.18
C ASP A 99 5.52 -19.22 -1.96
N TYR A 100 5.24 -18.40 -2.97
CA TYR A 100 6.27 -17.76 -3.77
C TYR A 100 7.11 -16.78 -2.93
N ALA A 101 6.49 -15.98 -2.06
CA ALA A 101 7.16 -15.04 -1.17
C ALA A 101 8.13 -15.76 -0.21
N ILE A 102 7.68 -16.82 0.46
CA ILE A 102 8.50 -17.61 1.39
C ILE A 102 9.64 -18.31 0.64
N ALA A 103 9.39 -18.86 -0.54
CA ALA A 103 10.42 -19.49 -1.37
C ALA A 103 11.54 -18.51 -1.78
N HIS A 104 11.25 -17.20 -1.83
CA HIS A 104 12.21 -16.14 -2.13
C HIS A 104 12.71 -15.40 -0.86
N GLY A 105 12.52 -15.98 0.32
CA GLY A 105 13.11 -15.51 1.58
C GLY A 105 12.30 -14.43 2.31
N VAL A 106 11.06 -14.11 1.88
CA VAL A 106 10.16 -13.26 2.67
C VAL A 106 9.68 -14.03 3.89
N ASN A 107 9.85 -13.43 5.07
CA ASN A 107 9.45 -14.06 6.33
C ASN A 107 8.65 -13.16 7.27
N TYR A 108 8.29 -11.94 6.88
CA TYR A 108 7.48 -11.00 7.67
C TYR A 108 6.13 -10.75 7.00
N PHE A 109 5.03 -11.04 7.71
CA PHE A 109 3.65 -10.91 7.23
C PHE A 109 2.86 -10.01 8.15
N ASP A 110 2.37 -8.87 7.62
CA ASP A 110 1.67 -7.84 8.37
C ASP A 110 0.18 -7.84 8.04
N THR A 111 -0.66 -8.02 9.04
CA THR A 111 -2.12 -8.02 8.92
C THR A 111 -2.79 -7.16 9.99
N SER A 112 -4.12 -7.23 10.09
CA SER A 112 -4.94 -6.53 11.08
C SER A 112 -6.37 -7.09 11.05
N PRO A 113 -7.09 -7.11 12.18
CA PRO A 113 -8.52 -7.44 12.21
C PRO A 113 -9.39 -6.46 11.39
N ALA A 114 -8.88 -5.26 11.07
CA ALA A 114 -9.60 -4.30 10.23
C ALA A 114 -9.40 -4.52 8.72
N TYR A 115 -8.43 -5.35 8.31
CA TYR A 115 -8.10 -5.51 6.89
C TYR A 115 -9.05 -6.46 6.17
N CYS A 116 -9.30 -6.22 4.88
CA CYS A 116 -10.18 -7.03 4.06
C CYS A 116 -11.54 -7.31 4.73
N ARG A 117 -12.13 -6.29 5.37
CA ARG A 117 -13.42 -6.39 6.10
C ARG A 117 -13.42 -7.43 7.22
N GLY A 118 -12.31 -7.54 7.92
CA GLY A 118 -12.17 -8.49 9.02
C GLY A 118 -11.69 -9.89 8.61
N ASN A 119 -11.44 -10.14 7.32
CA ASN A 119 -11.09 -11.47 6.82
C ASN A 119 -9.59 -11.68 6.58
N SER A 120 -8.76 -10.64 6.71
CA SER A 120 -7.33 -10.73 6.40
C SER A 120 -6.58 -11.67 7.36
N GLU A 121 -6.84 -11.60 8.66
CA GLU A 121 -6.19 -12.48 9.66
C GLU A 121 -6.52 -13.94 9.38
N HIS A 122 -7.78 -14.26 9.09
CA HIS A 122 -8.20 -15.62 8.75
C HIS A 122 -7.48 -16.15 7.50
N ALA A 123 -7.47 -15.38 6.42
CA ALA A 123 -6.78 -15.76 5.19
C ALA A 123 -5.26 -15.90 5.38
N THR A 124 -4.66 -15.03 6.18
CA THR A 124 -3.25 -15.10 6.56
C THR A 124 -2.95 -16.36 7.37
N GLY A 125 -3.78 -16.65 8.37
CA GLY A 125 -3.65 -17.85 9.21
C GLY A 125 -3.78 -19.13 8.40
N LEU A 126 -4.73 -19.20 7.44
CA LEU A 126 -4.85 -20.34 6.52
C LEU A 126 -3.59 -20.53 5.65
N ALA A 127 -3.01 -19.44 5.16
CA ALA A 127 -1.83 -19.50 4.30
C ALA A 127 -0.59 -19.90 5.09
N LEU A 128 -0.34 -19.28 6.25
CA LEU A 128 0.88 -19.46 7.04
C LEU A 128 0.90 -20.77 7.85
N SER A 129 -0.26 -21.29 8.30
CA SER A 129 -0.33 -22.55 9.04
C SER A 129 0.12 -23.78 8.24
N ARG A 130 0.39 -23.63 6.94
CA ARG A 130 0.98 -24.66 6.08
C ARG A 130 2.51 -24.79 6.26
N TYR A 131 3.12 -23.88 6.99
CA TYR A 131 4.56 -23.80 7.24
C TYR A 131 4.88 -23.98 8.71
N PRO A 132 6.09 -24.49 9.04
CA PRO A 132 6.58 -24.48 10.43
C PRO A 132 6.58 -23.05 11.00
N ARG A 133 6.18 -22.92 12.27
CA ARG A 133 5.97 -21.61 12.91
C ARG A 133 7.24 -20.75 13.00
N ASP A 134 8.40 -21.36 13.02
CA ASP A 134 9.73 -20.72 13.06
C ASP A 134 10.18 -20.15 11.70
N LYS A 135 9.43 -20.38 10.62
CA LYS A 135 9.78 -19.90 9.28
C LYS A 135 9.26 -18.51 8.96
N TYR A 136 8.39 -17.97 9.81
CA TYR A 136 7.78 -16.67 9.54
C TYR A 136 7.49 -15.87 10.81
N PHE A 137 7.44 -14.56 10.66
CA PHE A 137 6.99 -13.62 11.67
C PHE A 137 5.61 -13.08 11.29
N VAL A 138 4.69 -13.06 12.26
CA VAL A 138 3.35 -12.49 12.11
C VAL A 138 3.27 -11.18 12.87
N ALA A 139 2.86 -10.13 12.15
CA ALA A 139 2.48 -8.85 12.73
C ALA A 139 0.97 -8.65 12.63
N THR A 140 0.33 -8.26 13.73
CA THR A 140 -1.07 -7.81 13.74
C THR A 140 -1.27 -6.65 14.71
N LYS A 141 -2.48 -6.08 14.72
CA LYS A 141 -2.75 -4.80 15.36
C LYS A 141 -4.02 -4.86 16.21
N LEU A 142 -4.04 -4.15 17.32
CA LEU A 142 -5.28 -3.92 18.06
C LEU A 142 -6.05 -2.78 17.37
N SER A 143 -7.03 -3.14 16.55
CA SER A 143 -7.79 -2.24 15.67
C SER A 143 -9.13 -1.81 16.29
N ASN A 144 -9.12 -1.47 17.56
CA ASN A 144 -10.29 -1.01 18.32
C ASN A 144 -10.65 0.44 17.96
N PHE A 145 -11.06 0.70 16.70
CA PHE A 145 -11.36 2.04 16.20
C PHE A 145 -12.72 2.57 16.65
N ALA A 146 -13.72 1.69 16.73
CA ALA A 146 -15.08 2.09 17.09
C ALA A 146 -15.26 2.18 18.63
N PRO A 147 -15.96 3.21 19.17
CA PRO A 147 -16.10 3.41 20.62
C PRO A 147 -16.61 2.18 21.38
N GLU A 148 -17.46 1.38 20.79
CA GLU A 148 -17.96 0.12 21.39
C GLU A 148 -16.86 -0.93 21.59
N THR A 149 -15.73 -0.80 20.90
CA THR A 149 -14.55 -1.69 21.03
C THR A 149 -13.52 -1.18 22.03
N TRP A 150 -13.73 -0.01 22.66
CA TRP A 150 -12.77 0.60 23.58
C TRP A 150 -12.85 0.03 25.00
N THR A 151 -13.89 -0.76 25.33
CA THR A 151 -13.89 -1.45 26.62
C THR A 151 -12.73 -2.43 26.73
N ARG A 152 -12.26 -2.68 27.96
CA ARG A 152 -11.18 -3.64 28.21
C ARG A 152 -11.53 -5.03 27.68
N GLU A 153 -12.75 -5.47 27.93
CA GLU A 153 -13.25 -6.79 27.53
C GLU A 153 -13.29 -6.94 26.02
N ALA A 154 -13.81 -5.95 25.28
CA ALA A 154 -13.89 -5.97 23.83
C ALA A 154 -12.50 -5.95 23.18
N SER A 155 -11.59 -5.12 23.68
CA SER A 155 -10.20 -5.06 23.18
C SER A 155 -9.44 -6.36 23.44
N ILE A 156 -9.58 -6.97 24.62
CA ILE A 156 -8.97 -8.27 24.94
C ILE A 156 -9.58 -9.39 24.09
N ALA A 157 -10.90 -9.36 23.87
CA ALA A 157 -11.57 -10.31 22.98
C ALA A 157 -11.03 -10.21 21.55
N MET A 158 -10.81 -8.99 21.03
CA MET A 158 -10.20 -8.75 19.72
C MET A 158 -8.78 -9.36 19.64
N TYR A 159 -7.92 -9.10 20.62
CA TYR A 159 -6.60 -9.69 20.70
C TYR A 159 -6.61 -11.22 20.69
N LYS A 160 -7.48 -11.84 21.50
CA LYS A 160 -7.63 -13.29 21.55
C LYS A 160 -8.17 -13.85 20.23
N ASN A 161 -9.08 -13.13 19.58
CA ASN A 161 -9.59 -13.52 18.27
C ASN A 161 -8.49 -13.47 17.19
N SER A 162 -7.59 -12.48 17.25
CA SER A 162 -6.44 -12.40 16.34
C SER A 162 -5.55 -13.66 16.44
N LEU A 163 -5.24 -14.14 17.65
CA LEU A 163 -4.51 -15.40 17.85
C LEU A 163 -5.22 -16.58 17.20
N LYS A 164 -6.54 -16.68 17.40
CA LYS A 164 -7.38 -17.74 16.82
C LYS A 164 -7.40 -17.71 15.30
N GLU A 165 -7.69 -16.54 14.71
CA GLU A 165 -7.80 -16.38 13.26
C GLU A 165 -6.45 -16.61 12.56
N LEU A 166 -5.37 -16.13 13.17
CA LEU A 166 -4.00 -16.35 12.70
C LEU A 166 -3.50 -17.78 12.95
N ARG A 167 -4.19 -18.57 13.80
CA ARG A 167 -3.83 -19.96 14.15
C ARG A 167 -2.45 -20.07 14.81
N VAL A 168 -2.15 -19.14 15.72
CA VAL A 168 -0.87 -19.05 16.42
C VAL A 168 -1.05 -18.93 17.92
N ASP A 169 -0.08 -19.41 18.71
CA ASP A 169 -0.08 -19.31 20.17
C ASP A 169 0.57 -18.01 20.67
N TYR A 170 1.34 -17.33 19.82
CA TYR A 170 2.00 -16.06 20.10
C TYR A 170 2.10 -15.20 18.84
N ILE A 171 2.15 -13.87 19.05
CA ILE A 171 2.31 -12.86 18.01
C ILE A 171 3.74 -12.33 18.05
N ASP A 172 4.45 -12.31 16.91
CA ASP A 172 5.82 -11.80 16.85
C ASP A 172 5.87 -10.27 16.96
N TYR A 173 4.95 -9.58 16.34
CA TYR A 173 4.89 -8.10 16.31
C TYR A 173 3.45 -7.64 16.53
N MET A 174 3.17 -7.12 17.72
CA MET A 174 1.85 -6.56 18.07
C MET A 174 1.90 -5.04 18.06
N LEU A 175 0.90 -4.40 17.45
CA LEU A 175 0.84 -2.94 17.35
C LEU A 175 -0.44 -2.37 17.98
N LEU A 176 -0.30 -1.22 18.63
CA LEU A 176 -1.41 -0.29 18.82
C LEU A 176 -1.72 0.32 17.44
N HIS A 177 -2.96 0.17 16.95
CA HIS A 177 -3.28 0.52 15.56
C HIS A 177 -3.68 1.98 15.40
N GLY A 178 -2.95 2.71 14.55
CA GLY A 178 -3.31 4.05 14.10
C GLY A 178 -3.34 5.09 15.23
N VAL A 179 -2.32 5.11 16.09
CA VAL A 179 -2.22 6.13 17.14
C VAL A 179 -2.00 7.51 16.51
N GLY A 180 -2.64 8.53 17.07
CA GLY A 180 -2.64 9.89 16.54
C GLY A 180 -3.77 10.21 15.57
N MET A 181 -4.59 9.20 15.17
CA MET A 181 -5.82 9.42 14.41
C MET A 181 -6.94 10.00 15.28
N GLY A 182 -8.02 10.41 14.63
CA GLY A 182 -9.22 10.89 15.29
C GLY A 182 -8.96 12.09 16.19
N LYS A 183 -9.24 11.97 17.48
CA LYS A 183 -9.04 13.03 18.50
C LYS A 183 -7.61 13.06 19.10
N GLY A 184 -6.64 12.42 18.47
CA GLY A 184 -5.26 12.43 18.92
C GLY A 184 -5.07 11.82 20.32
N MET A 185 -4.55 12.62 21.28
CA MET A 185 -4.27 12.14 22.65
C MET A 185 -5.50 11.63 23.37
N GLU A 186 -6.64 12.31 23.28
CA GLU A 186 -7.89 11.89 23.94
C GLU A 186 -8.28 10.47 23.51
N GLU A 187 -8.27 10.21 22.20
CA GLU A 187 -8.62 8.92 21.66
C GLU A 187 -7.58 7.83 21.99
N TYR A 188 -6.29 8.18 21.99
CA TYR A 188 -5.25 7.26 22.45
C TYR A 188 -5.47 6.83 23.92
N GLU A 189 -5.78 7.79 24.80
CA GLU A 189 -6.05 7.51 26.21
C GLU A 189 -7.28 6.61 26.39
N ASP A 190 -8.37 6.90 25.67
CA ASP A 190 -9.61 6.13 25.75
C ASP A 190 -9.44 4.70 25.23
N ARG A 191 -8.72 4.55 24.12
CA ARG A 191 -8.50 3.25 23.47
C ARG A 191 -7.54 2.33 24.22
N TYR A 192 -6.56 2.87 24.93
CA TYR A 192 -5.44 2.05 25.41
C TYR A 192 -5.07 2.25 26.89
N VAL A 193 -5.27 3.44 27.44
CA VAL A 193 -4.76 3.77 28.79
C VAL A 193 -5.84 3.66 29.84
N LYS A 194 -6.95 4.41 29.73
CA LYS A 194 -8.02 4.49 30.73
C LYS A 194 -8.71 3.14 30.97
N ASN A 195 -8.77 2.30 29.94
CA ASN A 195 -9.33 0.96 30.02
C ASN A 195 -8.31 -0.12 30.46
N GLY A 196 -7.04 0.25 30.67
CA GLY A 196 -5.97 -0.67 31.10
C GLY A 196 -5.56 -1.71 30.03
N VAL A 197 -5.89 -1.48 28.75
CA VAL A 197 -5.54 -2.40 27.66
C VAL A 197 -4.04 -2.38 27.37
N LEU A 198 -3.40 -1.22 27.47
CA LEU A 198 -1.93 -1.15 27.30
C LEU A 198 -1.20 -1.97 28.36
N ASP A 199 -1.63 -1.91 29.63
CA ASP A 199 -1.05 -2.71 30.70
C ASP A 199 -1.25 -4.22 30.45
N PHE A 200 -2.41 -4.60 29.91
CA PHE A 200 -2.67 -5.98 29.48
C PHE A 200 -1.69 -6.41 28.35
N LEU A 201 -1.49 -5.62 27.32
CA LEU A 201 -0.55 -5.96 26.23
C LEU A 201 0.91 -6.02 26.71
N LEU A 202 1.28 -5.16 27.65
CA LEU A 202 2.60 -5.23 28.31
C LEU A 202 2.76 -6.55 29.09
N ALA A 203 1.73 -6.98 29.84
CA ALA A 203 1.73 -8.27 30.54
C ALA A 203 1.79 -9.46 29.57
N GLU A 204 1.11 -9.40 28.42
CA GLU A 204 1.19 -10.42 27.37
C GLU A 204 2.62 -10.50 26.76
N ARG A 205 3.31 -9.36 26.65
CA ARG A 205 4.72 -9.32 26.23
C ARG A 205 5.64 -9.95 27.27
N GLU A 206 5.48 -9.63 28.53
CA GLU A 206 6.26 -10.25 29.63
C GLU A 206 6.02 -11.77 29.71
N ALA A 207 4.82 -12.22 29.40
CA ALA A 207 4.45 -13.63 29.33
C ALA A 207 4.93 -14.35 28.05
N GLY A 208 5.53 -13.63 27.10
CA GLY A 208 6.04 -14.18 25.84
C GLY A 208 4.99 -14.46 24.78
N ARG A 209 3.71 -14.12 25.01
CA ARG A 209 2.65 -14.26 23.99
C ARG A 209 2.65 -13.12 22.97
N ILE A 210 3.33 -12.01 23.29
CA ILE A 210 3.75 -10.96 22.35
C ILE A 210 5.27 -10.89 22.42
N ARG A 211 5.98 -11.10 21.29
CA ARG A 211 7.45 -11.03 21.28
C ARG A 211 7.96 -9.61 21.19
N ASN A 212 7.31 -8.79 20.34
CA ASN A 212 7.64 -7.38 20.17
C ASN A 212 6.34 -6.56 20.21
N LEU A 213 6.30 -5.49 21.03
CA LEU A 213 5.18 -4.57 21.16
C LEU A 213 5.58 -3.19 20.61
N GLY A 214 4.79 -2.65 19.72
CA GLY A 214 4.98 -1.36 19.11
C GLY A 214 3.66 -0.66 18.78
N PHE A 215 3.71 0.32 17.92
CA PHE A 215 2.52 1.03 17.44
C PHE A 215 2.67 1.47 15.99
N SER A 216 1.56 1.63 15.28
CA SER A 216 1.51 2.32 14.00
C SER A 216 1.02 3.75 14.20
N TYR A 217 1.73 4.70 13.60
CA TYR A 217 1.45 6.12 13.78
C TYR A 217 0.83 6.74 12.53
N HIS A 218 -0.22 7.54 12.77
CA HIS A 218 -0.84 8.42 11.78
C HIS A 218 -1.37 9.71 12.46
N GLY A 219 -1.13 10.86 11.86
CA GLY A 219 -1.81 12.12 12.25
C GLY A 219 -1.09 12.93 13.32
N ASP A 220 -1.70 13.10 14.51
CA ASP A 220 -1.24 14.04 15.53
C ASP A 220 0.15 13.70 16.07
N ILE A 221 1.13 14.57 15.77
CA ILE A 221 2.52 14.42 16.19
C ILE A 221 2.69 14.43 17.71
N LYS A 222 1.81 15.08 18.45
CA LYS A 222 1.86 15.11 19.93
C LYS A 222 1.73 13.71 20.53
N VAL A 223 0.94 12.83 19.89
CA VAL A 223 0.81 11.43 20.32
C VAL A 223 2.10 10.66 20.08
N PHE A 224 2.72 10.84 18.92
CA PHE A 224 4.01 10.21 18.60
C PHE A 224 5.10 10.64 19.58
N ASP A 225 5.27 11.93 19.78
CA ASP A 225 6.28 12.48 20.69
C ASP A 225 6.04 12.05 22.13
N TYR A 226 4.78 12.04 22.58
CA TYR A 226 4.41 11.51 23.88
C TYR A 226 4.80 10.03 24.04
N LEU A 227 4.44 9.17 23.08
CA LEU A 227 4.79 7.74 23.13
C LEU A 227 6.29 7.53 23.14
N LEU A 228 7.05 8.30 22.38
CA LEU A 228 8.51 8.24 22.41
C LEU A 228 9.10 8.75 23.74
N SER A 229 8.49 9.78 24.37
CA SER A 229 8.90 10.24 25.70
C SER A 229 8.69 9.15 26.77
N GLN A 230 7.71 8.27 26.57
CA GLN A 230 7.40 7.15 27.46
C GLN A 230 8.21 5.88 27.12
N HIS A 231 9.18 5.94 26.19
CA HIS A 231 9.95 4.76 25.77
C HIS A 231 10.69 4.08 26.92
N ALA A 232 11.23 4.83 27.88
CA ALA A 232 11.86 4.27 29.07
C ALA A 232 10.92 3.37 29.90
N LYS A 233 9.62 3.71 29.94
CA LYS A 233 8.57 2.96 30.63
C LYS A 233 8.06 1.78 29.81
N TYR A 234 7.63 2.05 28.57
CA TYR A 234 6.94 1.05 27.75
C TYR A 234 7.89 0.17 26.93
N LYS A 235 9.13 0.62 26.70
CA LYS A 235 10.16 -0.10 25.94
C LYS A 235 9.62 -0.55 24.59
N TRP A 236 9.18 0.42 23.77
CA TRP A 236 8.71 0.13 22.41
C TRP A 236 9.79 -0.61 21.62
N ASP A 237 9.45 -1.77 21.09
CA ASP A 237 10.39 -2.63 20.39
C ASP A 237 10.60 -2.21 18.94
N PHE A 238 9.57 -1.61 18.34
CA PHE A 238 9.55 -1.07 16.98
C PHE A 238 8.42 -0.08 16.82
N VAL A 239 8.44 0.72 15.74
CA VAL A 239 7.34 1.61 15.38
C VAL A 239 7.08 1.54 13.89
N GLN A 240 5.82 1.47 13.48
CA GLN A 240 5.41 1.48 12.10
C GLN A 240 5.06 2.90 11.67
N ILE A 241 5.77 3.42 10.67
CA ILE A 241 5.62 4.78 10.14
C ILE A 241 5.42 4.77 8.62
N GLN A 242 4.70 5.75 8.11
CA GLN A 242 4.63 6.04 6.69
C GLN A 242 5.96 6.69 6.26
N LEU A 243 6.64 6.09 5.26
CA LEU A 243 7.91 6.62 4.75
C LEU A 243 8.10 6.26 3.28
N ASN A 244 8.32 7.29 2.47
CA ASN A 244 8.71 7.22 1.07
C ASN A 244 9.42 8.53 0.68
N TYR A 245 9.93 8.62 -0.55
CA TYR A 245 10.72 9.79 -0.97
C TYR A 245 9.90 11.09 -1.09
N LEU A 246 8.57 11.02 -1.25
CA LEU A 246 7.69 12.19 -1.26
C LEU A 246 7.40 12.68 0.17
N ASP A 247 6.92 11.76 1.04
CA ASP A 247 6.60 12.09 2.43
C ASP A 247 7.84 12.44 3.26
N TRP A 248 9.02 12.14 2.76
CA TRP A 248 10.27 12.47 3.45
C TRP A 248 10.32 13.94 3.87
N LYS A 249 9.96 14.86 2.95
CA LYS A 249 9.98 16.31 3.19
C LYS A 249 8.68 17.05 2.90
N TYR A 250 7.67 16.36 2.39
CA TYR A 250 6.46 17.03 1.89
C TYR A 250 5.16 16.48 2.48
N ALA A 251 5.21 15.61 3.50
CA ALA A 251 4.00 15.09 4.12
C ALA A 251 3.14 16.20 4.74
N ASP A 252 3.75 17.15 5.44
CA ASP A 252 3.11 18.32 6.05
C ASP A 252 2.52 19.30 5.03
N LYS A 253 3.13 19.39 3.83
CA LYS A 253 2.63 20.22 2.72
C LYS A 253 1.46 19.59 2.00
N ILE A 254 1.40 18.26 1.98
CA ILE A 254 0.28 17.50 1.44
C ILE A 254 -0.92 17.65 2.39
N LYS A 255 -0.67 17.63 3.69
CA LYS A 255 -1.66 17.87 4.73
C LYS A 255 -0.98 18.38 6.00
N GLU A 256 -1.49 19.48 6.54
CA GLU A 256 -0.99 20.14 7.75
C GLU A 256 -0.84 19.19 8.97
N PHE A 257 -1.70 18.17 9.09
CA PHE A 257 -1.67 17.18 10.16
C PHE A 257 -0.63 16.08 9.96
N ASN A 258 -0.06 15.93 8.78
CA ASN A 258 0.94 14.91 8.52
C ASN A 258 2.31 15.42 8.96
N THR A 259 3.14 14.49 9.41
CA THR A 259 4.52 14.77 9.80
C THR A 259 5.48 14.21 8.76
N ASN A 260 6.48 15.00 8.39
CA ASN A 260 7.52 14.58 7.46
C ASN A 260 8.25 13.34 7.99
N ALA A 261 8.41 12.35 7.12
CA ALA A 261 9.00 11.05 7.49
C ALA A 261 10.46 11.19 7.96
N GLU A 262 11.17 12.24 7.53
CA GLU A 262 12.52 12.57 8.01
C GLU A 262 12.53 12.80 9.53
N TYR A 263 11.55 13.53 10.06
CA TYR A 263 11.41 13.73 11.50
C TYR A 263 11.12 12.42 12.22
N LEU A 264 10.09 11.68 11.77
CA LEU A 264 9.67 10.45 12.41
C LEU A 264 10.81 9.42 12.47
N TYR A 265 11.47 9.20 11.34
CA TYR A 265 12.58 8.26 11.25
C TYR A 265 13.77 8.70 12.13
N THR A 266 14.10 10.00 12.12
CA THR A 266 15.22 10.55 12.92
C THR A 266 14.97 10.37 14.41
N GLU A 267 13.75 10.63 14.89
CA GLU A 267 13.41 10.49 16.31
C GLU A 267 13.41 9.04 16.78
N LEU A 268 13.02 8.09 15.92
CA LEU A 268 13.17 6.66 16.19
C LEU A 268 14.64 6.25 16.25
N SER A 269 15.44 6.63 15.25
CA SER A 269 16.86 6.30 15.17
C SER A 269 17.66 6.83 16.37
N LYS A 270 17.40 8.06 16.84
CA LYS A 270 18.01 8.62 18.04
C LYS A 270 17.80 7.77 19.30
N ARG A 271 16.69 7.03 19.35
CA ARG A 271 16.31 6.18 20.49
C ARG A 271 16.65 4.71 20.25
N GLY A 272 17.26 4.38 19.12
CA GLY A 272 17.58 3.00 18.75
C GLY A 272 16.38 2.12 18.41
N ILE A 273 15.19 2.73 18.19
CA ILE A 273 13.96 2.04 17.83
C ILE A 273 13.94 1.81 16.32
N GLN A 274 13.77 0.55 15.90
CA GLN A 274 13.70 0.22 14.47
C GLN A 274 12.33 0.57 13.89
N ALA A 275 12.35 1.07 12.66
CA ALA A 275 11.14 1.41 11.92
C ALA A 275 10.67 0.23 11.05
N VAL A 276 9.38 -0.05 11.08
CA VAL A 276 8.67 -0.84 10.06
C VAL A 276 8.00 0.17 9.13
N ILE A 277 8.22 0.05 7.82
CA ILE A 277 7.73 1.05 6.88
C ILE A 277 6.42 0.60 6.26
N MET A 278 5.40 1.46 6.38
CA MET A 278 4.15 1.36 5.61
C MET A 278 4.10 2.45 4.53
N GLU A 279 3.22 2.27 3.54
CA GLU A 279 3.00 3.21 2.44
C GLU A 279 4.27 3.58 1.64
N PRO A 280 5.17 2.64 1.33
CA PRO A 280 6.36 2.97 0.54
C PRO A 280 6.00 3.47 -0.86
N LEU A 281 4.81 3.10 -1.38
CA LEU A 281 4.30 3.52 -2.68
C LEU A 281 3.12 4.48 -2.60
N LEU A 282 2.72 4.97 -1.41
CA LEU A 282 1.51 5.80 -1.25
C LEU A 282 0.27 5.19 -1.94
N GLY A 283 -0.05 3.93 -1.61
CA GLY A 283 -1.17 3.22 -2.22
C GLY A 283 -1.02 2.95 -3.72
N GLY A 284 0.18 3.05 -4.25
CA GLY A 284 0.50 2.87 -5.68
C GLY A 284 0.75 4.18 -6.44
N ARG A 285 0.58 5.35 -5.82
CA ARG A 285 0.85 6.66 -6.47
C ARG A 285 2.30 6.77 -6.97
N LEU A 286 3.26 6.26 -6.21
CA LEU A 286 4.67 6.30 -6.59
C LEU A 286 5.09 5.22 -7.59
N SER A 287 4.20 4.31 -7.96
CA SER A 287 4.38 3.41 -9.11
C SER A 287 3.71 3.93 -10.38
N ASN A 288 2.78 4.89 -10.24
CA ASN A 288 2.04 5.50 -11.34
C ASN A 288 2.23 7.03 -11.32
N VAL A 289 3.46 7.46 -11.59
CA VAL A 289 3.86 8.87 -11.61
C VAL A 289 3.71 9.47 -13.01
N PRO A 290 3.71 10.82 -13.16
CA PRO A 290 3.63 11.48 -14.47
C PRO A 290 4.70 11.00 -15.45
N PRO A 291 4.41 10.97 -16.78
CA PRO A 291 5.34 10.50 -17.80
C PRO A 291 6.71 11.19 -17.78
N THR A 292 6.75 12.49 -17.43
CA THR A 292 8.00 13.25 -17.27
C THR A 292 8.87 12.72 -16.14
N ILE A 293 8.24 12.29 -15.04
CA ILE A 293 8.93 11.65 -13.90
C ILE A 293 9.38 10.25 -14.29
N VAL A 294 8.53 9.46 -14.98
CA VAL A 294 8.89 8.13 -15.51
C VAL A 294 10.16 8.25 -16.36
N ALA A 295 10.18 9.21 -17.30
CA ALA A 295 11.34 9.42 -18.19
C ALA A 295 12.62 9.71 -17.38
N ARG A 296 12.56 10.56 -16.36
CA ARG A 296 13.70 10.88 -15.49
C ARG A 296 14.22 9.64 -14.73
N LEU A 297 13.31 8.86 -14.14
CA LEU A 297 13.67 7.64 -13.39
C LEU A 297 14.31 6.61 -14.32
N LYS A 298 13.71 6.38 -15.50
CA LYS A 298 14.20 5.45 -16.51
C LYS A 298 15.50 5.89 -17.17
N GLN A 299 15.74 7.18 -17.35
CA GLN A 299 17.01 7.70 -17.84
C GLN A 299 18.17 7.37 -16.88
N ARG A 300 17.90 7.35 -15.58
CA ARG A 300 18.91 7.07 -14.55
C ARG A 300 19.18 5.56 -14.39
N GLU A 301 18.13 4.74 -14.39
CA GLU A 301 18.23 3.28 -14.36
C GLU A 301 17.13 2.67 -15.26
N PRO A 302 17.42 2.38 -16.53
CA PRO A 302 16.44 1.93 -17.53
C PRO A 302 15.74 0.63 -17.15
N GLU A 303 16.47 -0.32 -16.58
CA GLU A 303 16.00 -1.67 -16.29
C GLU A 303 15.12 -1.74 -15.01
N MET A 304 15.28 -0.79 -14.11
CA MET A 304 14.54 -0.79 -12.83
C MET A 304 13.13 -0.25 -13.00
N SER A 305 12.16 -0.86 -12.33
CA SER A 305 10.78 -0.35 -12.30
C SER A 305 10.70 1.02 -11.61
N VAL A 306 9.64 1.77 -11.92
CA VAL A 306 9.36 3.04 -11.22
C VAL A 306 9.16 2.81 -9.73
N ALA A 307 8.47 1.73 -9.35
CA ALA A 307 8.21 1.37 -7.96
C ALA A 307 9.51 1.05 -7.18
N SER A 308 10.50 0.45 -7.84
CA SER A 308 11.77 0.07 -7.21
C SER A 308 12.50 1.25 -6.56
N TRP A 309 12.37 2.46 -7.10
CA TRP A 309 12.98 3.66 -6.52
C TRP A 309 12.44 3.98 -5.12
N ALA A 310 11.13 3.83 -4.92
CA ALA A 310 10.49 4.05 -3.62
C ALA A 310 10.83 2.93 -2.63
N PHE A 311 10.85 1.68 -3.06
CA PHE A 311 11.29 0.56 -2.22
C PHE A 311 12.75 0.72 -1.80
N ARG A 312 13.64 1.02 -2.74
CA ARG A 312 15.06 1.23 -2.45
C ARG A 312 15.30 2.46 -1.56
N PHE A 313 14.48 3.52 -1.70
CA PHE A 313 14.54 4.68 -0.81
C PHE A 313 14.31 4.24 0.64
N ALA A 314 13.21 3.58 0.93
CA ALA A 314 12.88 3.10 2.26
C ALA A 314 13.88 2.04 2.76
N GLY A 315 14.23 1.07 1.90
CA GLY A 315 15.14 -0.02 2.24
C GLY A 315 16.59 0.40 2.45
N SER A 316 17.02 1.56 1.94
CA SER A 316 18.39 2.08 2.14
C SER A 316 18.62 2.70 3.52
N MET A 317 17.56 2.94 4.29
CA MET A 317 17.66 3.47 5.65
C MET A 317 18.16 2.40 6.63
N PRO A 318 19.24 2.64 7.40
CA PRO A 318 19.90 1.59 8.21
C PRO A 318 19.03 1.06 9.36
N ASP A 319 18.17 1.90 9.97
CA ASP A 319 17.31 1.52 11.10
C ASP A 319 15.92 1.04 10.65
N VAL A 320 15.71 0.81 9.36
CA VAL A 320 14.51 0.16 8.84
C VAL A 320 14.65 -1.36 9.01
N LEU A 321 13.69 -1.97 9.71
CA LEU A 321 13.63 -3.41 9.92
C LEU A 321 13.04 -4.13 8.71
N THR A 322 11.90 -3.64 8.22
CA THR A 322 11.22 -4.19 7.04
C THR A 322 10.36 -3.12 6.35
N VAL A 323 10.14 -3.27 5.06
CA VAL A 323 9.31 -2.40 4.23
C VAL A 323 8.10 -3.18 3.73
N LEU A 324 6.92 -2.76 4.15
CA LEU A 324 5.67 -3.47 3.86
C LEU A 324 5.16 -3.13 2.47
N SER A 325 4.77 -4.15 1.72
CA SER A 325 4.07 -3.98 0.45
C SER A 325 2.83 -4.86 0.36
N GLY A 326 1.70 -4.27 -0.04
CA GLY A 326 0.48 -4.99 -0.38
C GLY A 326 0.57 -5.50 -1.82
N MET A 327 0.85 -6.77 -2.00
CA MET A 327 1.08 -7.41 -3.30
C MET A 327 -0.12 -8.29 -3.68
N THR A 328 -1.05 -7.72 -4.45
CA THR A 328 -2.28 -8.39 -4.87
C THR A 328 -2.05 -9.42 -5.99
N PHE A 329 -1.04 -9.17 -6.85
CA PHE A 329 -0.74 -9.99 -8.03
C PHE A 329 0.71 -10.49 -7.99
N MET A 330 0.95 -11.59 -8.70
CA MET A 330 2.29 -12.20 -8.76
C MET A 330 3.33 -11.23 -9.34
N GLU A 331 2.97 -10.42 -10.32
CA GLU A 331 3.83 -9.42 -10.94
C GLU A 331 4.28 -8.35 -9.93
N HIS A 332 3.40 -7.94 -9.00
CA HIS A 332 3.79 -7.02 -7.92
C HIS A 332 4.83 -7.65 -7.00
N LEU A 333 4.60 -8.92 -6.62
CA LEU A 333 5.52 -9.65 -5.76
C LEU A 333 6.89 -9.83 -6.42
N GLN A 334 6.91 -10.23 -7.68
CA GLN A 334 8.14 -10.41 -8.46
C GLN A 334 8.93 -9.11 -8.61
N ASP A 335 8.27 -7.99 -8.95
CA ASP A 335 8.94 -6.69 -9.07
C ASP A 335 9.54 -6.21 -7.75
N ASN A 336 8.80 -6.38 -6.65
CA ASN A 336 9.27 -6.00 -5.32
C ASN A 336 10.43 -6.89 -4.84
N LEU A 337 10.38 -8.18 -5.13
CA LEU A 337 11.49 -9.09 -4.85
C LEU A 337 12.77 -8.66 -5.59
N ARG A 338 12.69 -8.29 -6.87
CA ARG A 338 13.86 -7.75 -7.63
C ARG A 338 14.50 -6.54 -6.95
N SER A 339 13.71 -5.75 -6.23
CA SER A 339 14.23 -4.57 -5.50
C SER A 339 15.08 -4.95 -4.27
N TYR A 340 14.88 -6.16 -3.72
CA TYR A 340 15.48 -6.56 -2.45
C TYR A 340 16.26 -7.89 -2.47
N THR A 341 16.46 -8.51 -3.64
CA THR A 341 17.16 -9.80 -3.79
C THR A 341 18.42 -9.74 -4.69
N PRO A 342 19.50 -9.06 -4.25
CA PRO A 342 19.68 -8.26 -3.05
C PRO A 342 19.32 -6.78 -3.25
N LEU A 343 19.08 -6.05 -2.15
CA LEU A 343 18.97 -4.60 -2.19
C LEU A 343 20.26 -4.00 -2.78
N LYS A 344 20.11 -3.12 -3.76
CA LYS A 344 21.13 -2.17 -4.19
C LYS A 344 20.85 -0.84 -3.50
N PRO A 345 21.57 -0.49 -2.42
CA PRO A 345 21.30 0.74 -1.67
C PRO A 345 21.44 1.98 -2.55
N LEU A 346 20.62 2.99 -2.26
CA LEU A 346 20.73 4.27 -2.93
C LEU A 346 21.97 5.03 -2.44
N THR A 347 22.65 5.70 -3.36
CA THR A 347 23.73 6.62 -3.06
C THR A 347 23.20 7.97 -2.59
N LYS A 348 24.06 8.81 -2.01
CA LYS A 348 23.70 10.20 -1.67
C LYS A 348 23.17 11.00 -2.87
N SER A 349 23.74 10.73 -4.08
CA SER A 349 23.27 11.32 -5.33
C SER A 349 21.87 10.86 -5.70
N ASP A 350 21.51 9.59 -5.42
CA ASP A 350 20.17 9.06 -5.68
C ASP A 350 19.15 9.65 -4.72
N PHE A 351 19.52 9.80 -3.45
CA PHE A 351 18.65 10.49 -2.48
C PHE A 351 18.38 11.94 -2.89
N ALA A 352 19.40 12.70 -3.29
CA ALA A 352 19.24 14.07 -3.77
C ALA A 352 18.36 14.13 -5.03
N PHE A 353 18.58 13.21 -5.98
CA PHE A 353 17.77 13.08 -7.18
C PHE A 353 16.30 12.81 -6.87
N LEU A 354 16.00 11.89 -5.94
CA LEU A 354 14.61 11.61 -5.54
C LEU A 354 13.96 12.78 -4.80
N GLN A 355 14.72 13.58 -4.04
CA GLN A 355 14.17 14.80 -3.44
C GLN A 355 13.82 15.86 -4.51
N ASP A 356 14.58 15.96 -5.58
CA ASP A 356 14.27 16.82 -6.72
C ASP A 356 13.05 16.30 -7.52
N VAL A 357 12.94 14.98 -7.70
CA VAL A 357 11.73 14.33 -8.24
C VAL A 357 10.51 14.63 -7.37
N ALA A 358 10.63 14.51 -6.04
CA ALA A 358 9.55 14.81 -5.10
C ALA A 358 9.11 16.28 -5.20
N ALA A 359 10.05 17.22 -5.28
CA ALA A 359 9.77 18.64 -5.46
C ALA A 359 8.99 18.89 -6.77
N GLN A 360 9.38 18.24 -7.85
CA GLN A 360 8.63 18.31 -9.12
C GLN A 360 7.23 17.71 -8.98
N MET A 361 7.07 16.58 -8.27
CA MET A 361 5.75 15.97 -8.05
C MET A 361 4.81 16.90 -7.28
N MET A 362 5.31 17.74 -6.38
CA MET A 362 4.50 18.73 -5.66
C MET A 362 3.95 19.86 -6.54
N THR A 363 4.37 19.97 -7.80
CA THR A 363 3.79 20.93 -8.75
C THR A 363 2.51 20.40 -9.44
N TYR A 364 2.16 19.13 -9.26
CA TYR A 364 0.93 18.54 -9.81
C TYR A 364 -0.21 18.64 -8.80
N ASP A 365 -1.37 19.16 -9.24
CA ASP A 365 -2.59 19.30 -8.42
C ASP A 365 -3.30 17.94 -8.24
N THR A 366 -2.70 17.01 -7.50
CA THR A 366 -3.28 15.70 -7.21
C THR A 366 -3.87 15.64 -5.81
N VAL A 367 -4.99 14.94 -5.66
CA VAL A 367 -5.56 14.64 -4.34
C VAL A 367 -4.70 13.56 -3.65
N PRO A 368 -4.30 13.71 -2.39
CA PRO A 368 -3.37 12.79 -1.71
C PRO A 368 -4.01 11.45 -1.29
N CYS A 369 -4.91 10.89 -2.10
CA CYS A 369 -5.55 9.61 -1.84
C CYS A 369 -4.61 8.45 -2.10
N ASN A 370 -4.44 7.55 -1.10
CA ASN A 370 -3.63 6.34 -1.18
C ASN A 370 -4.46 5.04 -1.34
N ASP A 371 -5.75 5.16 -1.69
CA ASP A 371 -6.68 4.04 -1.89
C ASP A 371 -6.75 3.06 -0.69
N CYS A 372 -6.64 3.55 0.54
CA CYS A 372 -6.73 2.73 1.75
C CYS A 372 -8.17 2.26 2.06
N LYS A 373 -9.18 2.95 1.54
CA LYS A 373 -10.62 2.63 1.62
C LYS A 373 -11.25 2.76 3.02
N TYR A 374 -10.57 3.38 3.98
CA TYR A 374 -11.17 3.60 5.30
C TYR A 374 -12.40 4.56 5.26
N CYS A 375 -12.52 5.35 4.19
CA CYS A 375 -13.69 6.20 3.93
C CYS A 375 -14.91 5.42 3.40
N MET A 376 -14.78 4.10 3.21
CA MET A 376 -15.85 3.26 2.66
C MET A 376 -16.46 2.36 3.75
N PRO A 377 -17.77 1.97 3.64
CA PRO A 377 -18.73 2.29 2.59
C PRO A 377 -19.24 3.73 2.68
N CYS A 378 -19.44 4.36 1.53
CA CYS A 378 -20.23 5.59 1.48
C CYS A 378 -21.72 5.24 1.63
N PRO A 379 -22.47 5.83 2.59
CA PRO A 379 -23.89 5.53 2.77
C PRO A 379 -24.77 5.89 1.55
N TYR A 380 -24.23 6.74 0.66
CA TYR A 380 -24.89 7.13 -0.59
C TYR A 380 -24.35 6.40 -1.82
N GLY A 381 -23.55 5.35 -1.62
CA GLY A 381 -23.12 4.43 -2.66
C GLY A 381 -21.96 4.91 -3.54
N LEU A 382 -21.30 6.04 -3.23
CA LEU A 382 -20.18 6.53 -4.03
C LEU A 382 -18.96 5.61 -3.93
N ASP A 383 -18.19 5.51 -5.00
CA ASP A 383 -16.85 4.92 -4.99
C ASP A 383 -15.79 6.01 -4.83
N ILE A 384 -15.68 6.52 -3.61
CA ILE A 384 -14.80 7.64 -3.26
C ILE A 384 -13.37 7.43 -3.76
N PRO A 385 -12.70 6.29 -3.46
CA PRO A 385 -11.33 6.08 -3.92
C PRO A 385 -11.21 6.06 -5.46
N ALA A 386 -12.14 5.41 -6.16
CA ALA A 386 -12.08 5.32 -7.61
C ALA A 386 -12.23 6.69 -8.29
N ILE A 387 -13.07 7.59 -7.73
CA ILE A 387 -13.22 8.97 -8.20
C ILE A 387 -11.89 9.72 -8.07
N LEU A 388 -11.30 9.70 -6.89
CA LEU A 388 -10.05 10.40 -6.59
C LEU A 388 -8.86 9.85 -7.41
N GLN A 389 -8.79 8.53 -7.57
CA GLN A 389 -7.75 7.88 -8.39
C GLN A 389 -7.89 8.23 -9.87
N HIS A 390 -9.13 8.28 -10.41
CA HIS A 390 -9.36 8.72 -11.78
C HIS A 390 -8.89 10.15 -12.01
N TYR A 391 -9.25 11.08 -11.11
CA TYR A 391 -8.79 12.47 -11.17
C TYR A 391 -7.26 12.55 -11.16
N ASN A 392 -6.60 11.91 -10.20
CA ASN A 392 -5.15 11.88 -10.08
C ASN A 392 -4.47 11.34 -11.34
N LYS A 393 -5.02 10.27 -11.92
CA LYS A 393 -4.55 9.73 -13.19
C LYS A 393 -4.63 10.78 -14.31
N CYS A 394 -5.76 11.46 -14.43
CA CYS A 394 -5.94 12.50 -15.45
C CYS A 394 -4.98 13.69 -15.25
N VAL A 395 -4.72 14.11 -14.00
CA VAL A 395 -3.71 15.13 -13.70
C VAL A 395 -2.33 14.64 -14.15
N SER A 396 -1.96 13.43 -13.78
CA SER A 396 -0.65 12.83 -14.11
C SER A 396 -0.43 12.69 -15.61
N GLU A 397 -1.47 12.39 -16.37
CA GLU A 397 -1.44 12.26 -17.83
C GLU A 397 -1.58 13.59 -18.58
N GLY A 398 -1.76 14.72 -17.86
CA GLY A 398 -1.99 16.04 -18.46
C GLY A 398 -3.38 16.19 -19.09
N ASN A 399 -4.35 15.38 -18.66
CA ASN A 399 -5.74 15.38 -19.12
C ASN A 399 -6.67 16.27 -18.28
N VAL A 400 -6.16 16.96 -17.26
CA VAL A 400 -6.86 18.05 -16.56
C VAL A 400 -6.36 19.37 -17.15
N LYS A 401 -7.28 20.17 -17.70
CA LYS A 401 -7.02 21.44 -18.39
C LYS A 401 -7.68 22.58 -17.64
N GLU A 402 -7.10 23.77 -17.70
CA GLU A 402 -7.63 24.97 -17.04
C GLU A 402 -8.66 25.71 -17.90
N ASN A 403 -8.50 25.62 -19.22
CA ASN A 403 -9.44 26.28 -20.16
C ASN A 403 -9.50 25.56 -21.53
N SER A 404 -10.54 25.90 -22.32
CA SER A 404 -10.79 25.27 -23.62
C SER A 404 -9.79 25.66 -24.73
N GLN A 405 -8.93 26.64 -24.50
CA GLN A 405 -7.87 27.06 -25.43
C GLN A 405 -6.55 26.29 -25.20
N ASP A 406 -6.48 25.49 -24.13
CA ASP A 406 -5.29 24.71 -23.82
C ASP A 406 -4.97 23.72 -24.93
N LYS A 407 -3.66 23.52 -25.16
CA LYS A 407 -3.19 22.55 -26.14
C LYS A 407 -3.77 21.17 -25.84
N ASN A 408 -4.30 20.52 -26.87
CA ASN A 408 -4.91 19.18 -26.79
C ASN A 408 -6.16 19.10 -25.89
N TYR A 409 -6.86 20.21 -25.64
CA TYR A 409 -8.07 20.25 -24.80
C TYR A 409 -9.11 19.20 -25.20
N SER A 410 -9.49 19.11 -26.49
CA SER A 410 -10.50 18.15 -26.95
C SER A 410 -10.12 16.69 -26.67
N GLN A 411 -8.82 16.35 -26.79
CA GLN A 411 -8.33 15.02 -26.47
C GLN A 411 -8.36 14.77 -24.95
N ALA A 412 -7.89 15.71 -24.16
CA ALA A 412 -7.88 15.65 -22.69
C ALA A 412 -9.30 15.54 -22.13
N ARG A 413 -10.24 16.37 -22.61
CA ARG A 413 -11.66 16.31 -22.27
C ARG A 413 -12.27 14.94 -22.52
N ARG A 414 -12.02 14.36 -23.71
CA ARG A 414 -12.50 13.02 -24.05
C ARG A 414 -11.87 11.95 -23.16
N ALA A 415 -10.57 12.02 -22.91
CA ALA A 415 -9.84 11.09 -22.05
C ALA A 415 -10.40 11.12 -20.63
N PHE A 416 -10.64 12.31 -20.07
CA PHE A 416 -11.24 12.48 -18.76
C PHE A 416 -12.65 11.88 -18.70
N LEU A 417 -13.58 12.32 -19.54
CA LEU A 417 -15.00 11.92 -19.45
C LEU A 417 -15.21 10.43 -19.73
N VAL A 418 -14.58 9.90 -20.79
CA VAL A 418 -14.68 8.46 -21.12
C VAL A 418 -13.97 7.60 -20.04
N GLY A 419 -12.83 8.07 -19.53
CA GLY A 419 -12.12 7.41 -18.44
C GLY A 419 -12.95 7.39 -17.17
N TYR A 420 -13.63 8.49 -16.85
CA TYR A 420 -14.48 8.59 -15.66
C TYR A 420 -15.64 7.59 -15.70
N ASP A 421 -16.39 7.53 -16.81
CA ASP A 421 -17.50 6.58 -17.00
C ASP A 421 -17.03 5.11 -16.95
N ARG A 422 -15.80 4.82 -17.39
CA ARG A 422 -15.21 3.47 -17.33
C ARG A 422 -14.70 3.08 -15.94
N SER A 423 -14.14 4.04 -15.22
CA SER A 423 -13.54 3.80 -13.90
C SER A 423 -14.56 3.80 -12.78
N VAL A 424 -15.61 4.62 -12.90
CA VAL A 424 -16.63 4.84 -11.88
C VAL A 424 -18.02 4.72 -12.49
N PRO A 425 -18.81 3.70 -12.13
CA PRO A 425 -20.20 3.58 -12.59
C PRO A 425 -21.00 4.85 -12.28
N LYS A 426 -21.88 5.29 -13.17
CA LYS A 426 -22.60 6.58 -13.08
C LYS A 426 -23.29 6.80 -11.72
N LEU A 427 -23.94 5.79 -11.18
CA LEU A 427 -24.60 5.86 -9.86
C LEU A 427 -23.64 5.95 -8.67
N ARG A 428 -22.32 5.85 -8.92
CA ARG A 428 -21.28 5.91 -7.90
C ARG A 428 -20.33 7.09 -8.07
N GLN A 429 -20.64 8.00 -9.02
CA GLN A 429 -19.85 9.19 -9.33
C GLN A 429 -20.05 10.30 -8.31
N ALA A 430 -19.19 11.32 -8.35
CA ALA A 430 -19.12 12.42 -7.40
C ALA A 430 -20.40 13.27 -7.34
N SER A 431 -21.18 13.35 -8.42
CA SER A 431 -22.48 14.05 -8.49
C SER A 431 -23.52 13.58 -7.46
N HIS A 432 -23.35 12.40 -6.89
CA HIS A 432 -24.23 11.89 -5.85
C HIS A 432 -23.75 12.23 -4.42
N CYS A 433 -22.66 13.00 -4.27
CA CYS A 433 -22.18 13.42 -2.96
C CYS A 433 -23.06 14.53 -2.39
N ILE A 434 -23.67 14.29 -1.21
CA ILE A 434 -24.49 15.29 -0.52
C ILE A 434 -23.71 16.11 0.52
N GLY A 435 -22.39 15.95 0.62
CA GLY A 435 -21.57 16.71 1.56
C GLY A 435 -21.73 16.31 3.04
N CYS A 436 -22.24 15.12 3.37
CA CYS A 436 -22.52 14.71 4.77
C CYS A 436 -21.27 14.62 5.67
N GLY A 437 -20.06 14.58 5.13
CA GLY A 437 -18.79 14.59 5.85
C GLY A 437 -18.44 13.31 6.61
N GLN A 438 -19.25 12.25 6.59
CA GLN A 438 -19.00 11.02 7.35
C GLN A 438 -17.72 10.28 6.96
N CYS A 439 -17.24 10.48 5.72
CA CYS A 439 -16.03 9.83 5.21
C CYS A 439 -14.71 10.50 5.68
N SER A 440 -14.71 11.81 5.93
CA SER A 440 -13.48 12.58 6.22
C SER A 440 -12.78 12.19 7.52
N PRO A 441 -13.48 11.92 8.65
CA PRO A 441 -12.81 11.48 9.89
C PRO A 441 -12.05 10.16 9.77
N HIS A 442 -12.43 9.31 8.82
CA HIS A 442 -11.78 8.01 8.60
C HIS A 442 -10.57 8.08 7.64
N CYS A 443 -10.32 9.25 7.05
CA CYS A 443 -9.23 9.41 6.07
C CYS A 443 -7.88 9.62 6.78
N PRO A 444 -6.93 8.65 6.73
CA PRO A 444 -5.62 8.82 7.34
C PRO A 444 -4.76 9.89 6.64
N GLN A 445 -5.09 10.23 5.39
CA GLN A 445 -4.47 11.33 4.66
C GLN A 445 -5.18 12.67 4.92
N GLY A 446 -6.31 12.67 5.67
CA GLY A 446 -7.13 13.83 6.06
C GLY A 446 -7.62 14.68 4.92
N ILE A 447 -7.95 14.04 3.85
CA ILE A 447 -8.60 14.67 2.72
C ILE A 447 -9.97 15.19 3.17
N ASP A 448 -10.26 16.45 2.87
CA ASP A 448 -11.64 16.94 2.88
C ASP A 448 -12.38 16.34 1.69
N ILE A 449 -12.84 15.08 1.89
CA ILE A 449 -13.40 14.27 0.81
C ILE A 449 -14.61 14.93 0.16
N PRO A 450 -15.60 15.50 0.87
CA PRO A 450 -16.72 16.17 0.25
C PRO A 450 -16.30 17.33 -0.66
N LYS A 451 -15.35 18.16 -0.20
CA LYS A 451 -14.82 19.27 -0.97
C LYS A 451 -14.14 18.80 -2.25
N GLU A 452 -13.30 17.77 -2.18
CA GLU A 452 -12.62 17.22 -3.35
C GLU A 452 -13.60 16.56 -4.34
N LEU A 453 -14.61 15.84 -3.85
CA LEU A 453 -15.64 15.25 -4.70
C LEU A 453 -16.44 16.33 -5.42
N HIS A 454 -16.81 17.41 -4.73
CA HIS A 454 -17.53 18.54 -5.32
C HIS A 454 -16.69 19.23 -6.42
N ARG A 455 -15.42 19.52 -6.13
CA ARG A 455 -14.47 20.09 -7.12
C ARG A 455 -14.35 19.22 -8.38
N ILE A 456 -14.26 17.90 -8.21
CA ILE A 456 -14.15 16.96 -9.33
C ILE A 456 -15.45 16.89 -10.12
N ASP A 457 -16.59 16.95 -9.44
CA ASP A 457 -17.90 16.96 -10.11
C ASP A 457 -18.12 18.25 -10.93
N GLU A 458 -17.83 19.40 -10.34
CA GLU A 458 -17.88 20.69 -11.06
C GLU A 458 -16.98 20.67 -12.30
N TYR A 459 -15.76 20.16 -12.17
CA TYR A 459 -14.84 20.02 -13.30
C TYR A 459 -15.43 19.10 -14.38
N ALA A 460 -15.99 17.95 -13.99
CA ALA A 460 -16.63 17.03 -14.93
C ALA A 460 -17.83 17.66 -15.64
N GLU A 461 -18.65 18.46 -14.94
CA GLU A 461 -19.78 19.18 -15.51
C GLU A 461 -19.33 20.27 -16.49
N HIS A 462 -18.30 21.07 -16.15
CA HIS A 462 -17.70 22.02 -17.08
C HIS A 462 -17.20 21.35 -18.36
N LEU A 463 -16.56 20.19 -18.24
CA LEU A 463 -16.14 19.40 -19.39
C LEU A 463 -17.35 18.92 -20.24
N LYS A 464 -18.44 18.45 -19.61
CA LYS A 464 -19.65 17.98 -20.33
C LYS A 464 -20.29 19.13 -21.10
N GLN A 465 -20.40 20.30 -20.46
CA GLN A 465 -21.03 21.52 -21.03
C GLN A 465 -20.07 22.29 -21.96
N ASN A 466 -18.78 21.93 -21.99
CA ASN A 466 -17.73 22.66 -22.75
C ASN A 466 -17.59 24.12 -22.32
N THR A 467 -17.61 24.39 -21.02
CA THR A 467 -17.62 25.71 -20.38
C THR A 467 -16.36 26.03 -19.55
N LEU A 468 -15.26 25.32 -19.80
CA LEU A 468 -13.95 25.65 -19.20
C LEU A 468 -13.37 26.92 -19.81
#